data_af4747dee6097d8a31bdf5cac5457ca0
#
_entry.id   af4747dee6097d8a31bdf5cac5457ca0
#
_cell.length_a   1.000
_cell.length_b   1.000
_cell.length_c   1.000
_cell.angle_alpha   90.00
_cell.angle_beta   90.00
_cell.angle_gamma   90.00
#
_symmetry.space_group_name_H-M   'P 1'
#
loop_
_entity.id
_entity.type
_entity.pdbx_description
1 polymer ?
#
loop_
_entity_poly.entity_id
_entity_poly.type
_entity_poly.pdbx_seq_one_letter_code
_entity_poly.pdbx_strand_id
1 'polypeptide(L)'
;MPWSPSPQFPQRTHRPAWFVELPAPAPVQHQTAWWAVYGLDAPVEIACVTDAELQALKALGLHVQIVAEASVSLQKIAAMGYPVNLGVDAGVTLQKDAPIATPLTLDLDTAVELARVADVNLAGTGAVFAGSAALQKVLGVDLSGIALSAGTVVTLGRTAPVDLAVVADLDTAVALTKIRVLNLASAAAAVTAATLGFPPNSPASQAFTSPGAFTYTFPRWCDYIDVVALGGGASGQTGDGALNRQGKGGRAGQWAMATVQRGNHIAWSVTQLTGTVGPGGAQAPNSDFGGPNNGTASTATVPGYGTLTANGGNGTVDSGRNGEGAGSQTLNGTTYTGGAAATGNGSPGNPPGGGGAGGNGGIFGSRTRGGAGAAGAVWFRAYQ
;
A
#
# COMPACT_ATOMS: atom_id res chain seq x y z
N MET A 1 -15.99 -60.23 12.43
CA MET A 1 -17.26 -59.79 13.02
C MET A 1 -18.31 -59.85 11.92
N PRO A 2 -19.41 -60.58 12.08
CA PRO A 2 -20.39 -60.71 11.02
C PRO A 2 -21.19 -59.42 10.89
N TRP A 3 -21.32 -58.92 9.67
CA TRP A 3 -22.21 -57.84 9.30
C TRP A 3 -23.66 -58.20 9.67
N SER A 4 -24.35 -57.27 10.36
CA SER A 4 -25.79 -57.40 10.56
C SER A 4 -26.50 -57.19 9.22
N PRO A 5 -27.29 -58.16 8.73
CA PRO A 5 -27.80 -58.11 7.37
C PRO A 5 -29.01 -57.20 7.14
N SER A 6 -29.46 -56.44 8.10
CA SER A 6 -30.62 -55.54 7.92
C SER A 6 -30.59 -54.36 8.86
N PRO A 7 -30.31 -53.17 8.36
CA PRO A 7 -30.67 -51.94 9.11
C PRO A 7 -32.21 -51.92 9.15
N GLN A 8 -32.78 -52.18 10.31
CA GLN A 8 -34.22 -51.99 10.53
C GLN A 8 -34.47 -50.48 10.53
N PHE A 9 -34.90 -49.97 9.40
CA PHE A 9 -35.44 -48.62 9.36
C PHE A 9 -36.72 -48.63 10.20
N PRO A 10 -36.90 -47.68 11.15
CA PRO A 10 -38.15 -47.57 11.86
C PRO A 10 -39.25 -47.33 10.84
N GLN A 11 -40.29 -48.16 10.86
CA GLN A 11 -41.46 -48.01 10.00
C GLN A 11 -42.04 -46.61 10.25
N ARG A 12 -42.08 -45.78 9.22
CA ARG A 12 -42.80 -44.50 9.23
C ARG A 12 -44.28 -44.80 9.43
N THR A 13 -44.73 -44.73 10.64
CA THR A 13 -46.16 -44.59 10.90
C THR A 13 -46.53 -43.15 10.55
N HIS A 14 -47.19 -42.94 9.43
CA HIS A 14 -47.86 -41.73 9.09
C HIS A 14 -48.89 -41.42 10.18
N ARG A 15 -48.57 -40.57 11.13
CA ARG A 15 -49.55 -39.95 12.03
C ARG A 15 -49.88 -38.58 11.45
N PRO A 16 -51.16 -38.27 11.23
CA PRO A 16 -51.59 -36.98 10.65
C PRO A 16 -51.62 -35.83 11.64
N ALA A 17 -50.80 -35.87 12.66
CA ALA A 17 -50.68 -34.74 13.62
C ALA A 17 -49.23 -34.59 14.05
N TRP A 18 -48.52 -33.69 13.38
CA TRP A 18 -47.16 -33.28 13.70
C TRP A 18 -47.08 -32.29 14.88
N PHE A 19 -48.22 -31.99 15.52
CA PHE A 19 -48.32 -31.08 16.66
C PHE A 19 -48.94 -31.79 17.85
N VAL A 20 -48.30 -32.82 18.33
CA VAL A 20 -48.54 -33.26 19.71
C VAL A 20 -47.55 -32.51 20.56
N GLU A 21 -48.08 -31.74 21.54
CA GLU A 21 -47.24 -31.18 22.61
C GLU A 21 -46.45 -32.33 23.23
N LEU A 22 -45.17 -32.40 22.85
CA LEU A 22 -44.24 -33.26 23.55
C LEU A 22 -43.97 -32.65 24.90
N PRO A 23 -43.93 -33.44 25.98
CA PRO A 23 -43.49 -32.96 27.28
C PRO A 23 -42.05 -32.44 27.11
N ALA A 24 -41.77 -31.30 27.78
CA ALA A 24 -40.48 -30.65 27.70
C ALA A 24 -39.35 -31.68 27.82
N PRO A 25 -38.41 -31.73 26.87
CA PRO A 25 -37.32 -32.66 26.94
C PRO A 25 -36.47 -32.37 28.18
N ALA A 26 -36.09 -33.44 28.87
CA ALA A 26 -35.14 -33.34 29.97
C ALA A 26 -33.86 -32.64 29.49
N PRO A 27 -33.21 -31.83 30.35
CA PRO A 27 -31.99 -31.10 29.96
C PRO A 27 -30.94 -32.10 29.46
N VAL A 28 -30.67 -32.06 28.16
CA VAL A 28 -29.66 -32.90 27.52
C VAL A 28 -28.28 -32.36 27.85
N GLN A 29 -27.44 -33.17 28.46
CA GLN A 29 -26.04 -32.87 28.71
C GLN A 29 -25.33 -32.63 27.37
N HIS A 30 -24.46 -31.63 27.36
CA HIS A 30 -23.65 -31.16 26.27
C HIS A 30 -23.06 -32.29 25.39
N GLN A 31 -23.52 -32.38 24.16
CA GLN A 31 -22.81 -33.08 23.09
C GLN A 31 -22.68 -32.11 21.92
N THR A 32 -21.45 -31.90 21.43
CA THR A 32 -21.19 -31.17 20.19
C THR A 32 -21.95 -31.89 19.07
N ALA A 33 -23.05 -31.31 18.62
CA ALA A 33 -23.87 -31.94 17.60
C ALA A 33 -23.44 -31.50 16.20
N TRP A 34 -23.05 -32.43 15.37
CA TRP A 34 -22.74 -32.25 13.96
C TRP A 34 -24.02 -32.41 13.14
N TRP A 35 -24.46 -31.34 12.47
CA TRP A 35 -25.66 -31.37 11.65
C TRP A 35 -25.34 -31.10 10.18
N ALA A 36 -25.78 -31.98 9.29
CA ALA A 36 -25.85 -31.73 7.85
C ALA A 36 -27.31 -31.72 7.44
N VAL A 37 -27.81 -30.59 6.93
CA VAL A 37 -29.21 -30.46 6.50
C VAL A 37 -29.26 -30.45 4.97
N TYR A 38 -29.95 -31.39 4.37
CA TYR A 38 -30.09 -31.53 2.92
C TYR A 38 -31.58 -31.47 2.52
N GLY A 39 -31.94 -30.53 1.64
CA GLY A 39 -33.16 -30.51 0.87
C GLY A 39 -34.47 -30.58 1.67
N LEU A 40 -34.70 -29.65 2.57
CA LEU A 40 -35.96 -29.50 3.28
C LEU A 40 -36.85 -28.48 2.59
N ASP A 41 -38.12 -28.78 2.44
CA ASP A 41 -39.17 -27.90 1.88
C ASP A 41 -40.08 -27.29 2.95
N ALA A 42 -39.60 -27.02 4.17
CA ALA A 42 -40.34 -26.42 5.27
C ALA A 42 -39.45 -25.37 6.03
N PRO A 43 -40.02 -24.28 6.59
CA PRO A 43 -39.25 -23.35 7.38
C PRO A 43 -38.51 -24.07 8.51
N VAL A 44 -37.22 -23.76 8.66
CA VAL A 44 -36.37 -24.39 9.68
C VAL A 44 -36.05 -23.36 10.71
N GLU A 45 -36.43 -23.62 11.95
CA GLU A 45 -36.05 -22.86 13.13
C GLU A 45 -35.03 -23.69 13.93
N ILE A 46 -33.84 -23.13 14.15
CA ILE A 46 -32.78 -23.75 14.94
C ILE A 46 -32.55 -22.84 16.15
N ALA A 47 -32.93 -23.29 17.33
CA ALA A 47 -32.65 -22.61 18.58
C ALA A 47 -31.54 -23.35 19.33
N CYS A 48 -30.43 -22.68 19.60
CA CYS A 48 -29.28 -23.26 20.31
C CYS A 48 -28.95 -22.41 21.53
N VAL A 49 -28.88 -23.02 22.69
CA VAL A 49 -28.46 -22.40 23.96
C VAL A 49 -26.94 -22.57 24.17
N THR A 50 -26.27 -23.35 23.35
CA THR A 50 -24.83 -23.62 23.38
C THR A 50 -24.21 -23.39 22.00
N ASP A 51 -22.87 -23.36 21.95
CA ASP A 51 -22.13 -23.23 20.69
C ASP A 51 -22.59 -24.23 19.65
N ALA A 52 -23.00 -23.76 18.46
CA ALA A 52 -23.47 -24.57 17.36
C ALA A 52 -22.44 -24.54 16.22
N GLU A 53 -21.99 -25.73 15.77
CA GLU A 53 -21.16 -25.88 14.59
C GLU A 53 -21.94 -26.57 13.47
N LEU A 54 -22.26 -25.83 12.40
CA LEU A 54 -22.94 -26.34 11.21
C LEU A 54 -21.92 -26.51 10.07
N GLN A 55 -21.55 -27.72 9.73
CA GLN A 55 -20.51 -28.00 8.75
C GLN A 55 -20.94 -27.88 7.27
N ALA A 56 -22.19 -28.07 6.94
CA ALA A 56 -22.67 -27.94 5.56
C ALA A 56 -24.13 -27.53 5.52
N LEU A 57 -24.41 -26.35 5.01
CA LEU A 57 -25.75 -25.94 4.58
C LEU A 57 -25.78 -25.98 3.05
N LYS A 58 -26.53 -26.92 2.46
CA LYS A 58 -26.58 -27.08 1.01
C LYS A 58 -27.99 -26.73 0.50
N ALA A 59 -28.04 -25.65 -0.32
CA ALA A 59 -29.23 -25.19 -1.06
C ALA A 59 -30.58 -25.44 -0.36
N LEU A 60 -30.92 -24.61 0.59
CA LEU A 60 -32.24 -24.61 1.20
C LEU A 60 -33.12 -23.63 0.42
N GLY A 61 -34.21 -24.11 -0.13
CA GLY A 61 -35.25 -23.30 -0.78
C GLY A 61 -36.20 -22.60 0.21
N LEU A 62 -35.77 -22.26 1.45
CA LEU A 62 -36.66 -21.90 2.53
C LEU A 62 -36.11 -20.87 3.50
N HIS A 63 -37.00 -20.20 4.22
CA HIS A 63 -36.67 -19.31 5.33
C HIS A 63 -35.96 -20.11 6.46
N VAL A 64 -34.76 -19.72 6.80
CA VAL A 64 -34.04 -20.29 7.94
C VAL A 64 -33.93 -19.20 9.02
N GLN A 65 -34.39 -19.54 10.20
CA GLN A 65 -34.20 -18.72 11.38
C GLN A 65 -33.29 -19.47 12.35
N ILE A 66 -32.15 -18.87 12.68
CA ILE A 66 -31.24 -19.41 13.70
C ILE A 66 -31.19 -18.39 14.85
N VAL A 67 -31.56 -18.84 16.03
CA VAL A 67 -31.45 -18.06 17.26
C VAL A 67 -30.49 -18.82 18.16
N ALA A 68 -29.40 -18.19 18.55
CA ALA A 68 -28.40 -18.79 19.43
C ALA A 68 -27.97 -17.79 20.49
N GLU A 69 -27.97 -18.23 21.74
CA GLU A 69 -27.41 -17.47 22.88
C GLU A 69 -25.88 -17.61 22.98
N ALA A 70 -25.30 -18.45 22.13
CA ALA A 70 -23.87 -18.74 22.09
C ALA A 70 -23.30 -18.59 20.66
N SER A 71 -22.01 -18.85 20.44
CA SER A 71 -21.39 -18.67 19.13
C SER A 71 -21.86 -19.67 18.07
N VAL A 72 -22.08 -19.22 16.84
CA VAL A 72 -22.45 -20.07 15.70
C VAL A 72 -21.32 -20.06 14.67
N SER A 73 -20.81 -21.24 14.31
CA SER A 73 -19.83 -21.44 13.26
C SER A 73 -20.43 -22.19 12.07
N LEU A 74 -20.47 -21.55 10.90
CA LEU A 74 -20.96 -22.13 9.65
C LEU A 74 -19.78 -22.33 8.69
N GLN A 75 -19.39 -23.57 8.43
CA GLN A 75 -18.17 -23.87 7.66
C GLN A 75 -18.34 -24.02 6.14
N LYS A 76 -19.49 -24.45 5.65
CA LYS A 76 -19.76 -24.61 4.20
C LYS A 76 -21.18 -24.19 3.87
N ILE A 77 -21.33 -23.03 3.28
CA ILE A 77 -22.62 -22.54 2.81
C ILE A 77 -22.63 -22.66 1.28
N ALA A 78 -23.53 -23.46 0.70
CA ALA A 78 -23.82 -23.45 -0.72
C ALA A 78 -24.99 -22.49 -0.99
N ALA A 79 -25.10 -21.93 -2.19
CA ALA A 79 -26.04 -20.89 -2.57
C ALA A 79 -27.40 -20.95 -1.87
N MET A 80 -27.73 -19.93 -1.08
CA MET A 80 -29.03 -19.79 -0.45
C MET A 80 -29.88 -18.81 -1.26
N GLY A 81 -31.08 -19.22 -1.68
CA GLY A 81 -31.99 -18.42 -2.50
C GLY A 81 -33.12 -17.71 -1.72
N TYR A 82 -33.14 -17.74 -0.39
CA TYR A 82 -34.19 -17.19 0.46
C TYR A 82 -33.66 -16.46 1.70
N PRO A 83 -34.43 -15.55 2.31
CA PRO A 83 -33.97 -14.78 3.44
C PRO A 83 -33.59 -15.67 4.65
N VAL A 84 -32.46 -15.36 5.25
CA VAL A 84 -31.97 -16.02 6.46
C VAL A 84 -31.93 -15.00 7.58
N ASN A 85 -32.59 -15.30 8.69
CA ASN A 85 -32.55 -14.49 9.90
C ASN A 85 -31.61 -15.16 10.91
N LEU A 86 -30.57 -14.46 11.31
CA LEU A 86 -29.64 -14.90 12.33
C LEU A 86 -29.74 -13.92 13.52
N GLY A 87 -30.26 -14.39 14.64
CA GLY A 87 -30.19 -13.69 15.92
C GLY A 87 -29.16 -14.41 16.80
N VAL A 88 -28.05 -13.77 17.14
CA VAL A 88 -26.98 -14.40 17.92
C VAL A 88 -26.41 -13.42 18.91
N ASP A 89 -26.43 -13.77 20.18
CA ASP A 89 -25.92 -12.90 21.25
C ASP A 89 -24.40 -13.00 21.47
N ALA A 90 -23.73 -14.00 20.89
CA ALA A 90 -22.32 -14.25 21.11
C ALA A 90 -21.42 -13.99 19.89
N GLY A 91 -21.40 -14.72 18.83
CA GLY A 91 -20.54 -14.46 17.68
C GLY A 91 -20.86 -15.36 16.49
N VAL A 92 -20.72 -14.85 15.27
CA VAL A 92 -20.95 -15.64 14.06
C VAL A 92 -19.68 -15.72 13.23
N THR A 93 -19.21 -16.92 12.94
CA THR A 93 -18.10 -17.18 12.02
C THR A 93 -18.63 -17.90 10.78
N LEU A 94 -18.55 -17.27 9.61
CA LEU A 94 -18.91 -17.86 8.33
C LEU A 94 -17.63 -18.15 7.52
N GLN A 95 -17.41 -19.43 7.21
CA GLN A 95 -16.28 -19.87 6.40
C GLN A 95 -16.76 -20.56 5.12
N LYS A 96 -16.34 -20.02 3.95
CA LYS A 96 -16.30 -20.64 2.60
C LYS A 96 -17.63 -20.94 1.87
N ASP A 97 -17.85 -20.50 0.70
CA ASP A 97 -17.45 -20.72 -0.67
C ASP A 97 -18.57 -20.50 -1.71
N ALA A 98 -19.74 -19.98 -1.39
CA ALA A 98 -20.75 -19.68 -2.41
C ALA A 98 -21.30 -18.25 -2.24
N PRO A 99 -21.75 -17.62 -3.34
CA PRO A 99 -22.35 -16.29 -3.27
C PRO A 99 -23.59 -16.29 -2.36
N ILE A 100 -23.62 -15.37 -1.40
CA ILE A 100 -24.81 -15.12 -0.58
C ILE A 100 -25.60 -14.01 -1.28
N ALA A 101 -26.62 -14.40 -2.05
CA ALA A 101 -27.41 -13.49 -2.87
C ALA A 101 -28.79 -13.17 -2.28
N THR A 102 -28.99 -13.37 -0.98
CA THR A 102 -30.28 -13.21 -0.32
C THR A 102 -30.29 -12.13 0.73
N PRO A 103 -31.46 -11.52 1.01
CA PRO A 103 -31.59 -10.66 2.18
C PRO A 103 -31.22 -11.44 3.45
N LEU A 104 -30.13 -11.08 4.06
CA LEU A 104 -29.67 -11.64 5.33
C LEU A 104 -29.96 -10.60 6.41
N THR A 105 -30.92 -10.89 7.31
CA THR A 105 -31.14 -10.06 8.48
C THR A 105 -30.27 -10.60 9.60
N LEU A 106 -29.31 -9.78 10.05
CA LEU A 106 -28.42 -10.09 11.15
C LEU A 106 -28.77 -9.15 12.29
N ASP A 107 -29.24 -9.70 13.38
CA ASP A 107 -29.40 -8.98 14.66
C ASP A 107 -28.31 -9.50 15.59
N LEU A 108 -27.25 -8.69 15.78
CA LEU A 108 -26.02 -9.15 16.40
C LEU A 108 -25.53 -8.10 17.40
N ASP A 109 -25.52 -8.48 18.67
CA ASP A 109 -24.93 -7.66 19.73
C ASP A 109 -23.41 -7.85 19.87
N THR A 110 -22.80 -8.74 19.04
CA THR A 110 -21.40 -9.13 19.18
C THR A 110 -20.67 -9.27 17.83
N ALA A 111 -19.48 -9.88 17.81
CA ALA A 111 -18.57 -9.92 16.68
C ALA A 111 -18.98 -10.88 15.55
N VAL A 112 -18.93 -10.41 14.31
CA VAL A 112 -19.09 -11.24 13.10
C VAL A 112 -17.78 -11.37 12.36
N GLU A 113 -17.33 -12.59 12.06
CA GLU A 113 -16.18 -12.85 11.22
C GLU A 113 -16.60 -13.60 9.94
N LEU A 114 -16.41 -12.96 8.78
CA LEU A 114 -16.62 -13.56 7.46
C LEU A 114 -15.25 -13.83 6.82
N ALA A 115 -14.83 -15.09 6.79
CA ALA A 115 -13.57 -15.51 6.21
C ALA A 115 -13.79 -16.29 4.91
N ARG A 116 -13.21 -15.81 3.78
CA ARG A 116 -13.25 -16.45 2.45
C ARG A 116 -14.66 -16.64 1.85
N VAL A 117 -15.42 -15.58 1.73
CA VAL A 117 -16.72 -15.61 1.04
C VAL A 117 -16.55 -15.14 -0.41
N ALA A 118 -17.21 -15.79 -1.36
CA ALA A 118 -17.07 -15.46 -2.78
C ALA A 118 -17.67 -14.08 -3.10
N ASP A 119 -18.95 -13.89 -2.82
CA ASP A 119 -19.64 -12.61 -2.96
C ASP A 119 -20.62 -12.43 -1.80
N VAL A 120 -20.62 -11.25 -1.18
CA VAL A 120 -21.57 -10.89 -0.13
C VAL A 120 -22.44 -9.76 -0.65
N ASN A 121 -23.73 -10.05 -0.80
CA ASN A 121 -24.74 -9.05 -1.14
C ASN A 121 -25.67 -8.89 0.06
N LEU A 122 -25.52 -7.81 0.81
CA LEU A 122 -26.38 -7.43 1.94
C LEU A 122 -27.30 -6.25 1.56
N ALA A 123 -27.49 -6.02 0.25
CA ALA A 123 -28.35 -4.95 -0.23
C ALA A 123 -29.82 -5.17 0.17
N GLY A 124 -30.42 -4.15 0.74
CA GLY A 124 -31.84 -4.17 1.13
C GLY A 124 -32.16 -4.99 2.38
N THR A 125 -31.16 -5.38 3.14
CA THR A 125 -31.34 -6.02 4.45
C THR A 125 -31.39 -4.96 5.55
N GLY A 126 -32.30 -5.09 6.50
CA GLY A 126 -32.30 -4.27 7.72
C GLY A 126 -31.26 -4.78 8.72
N ALA A 127 -30.03 -5.04 8.28
CA ALA A 127 -28.99 -5.53 9.18
C ALA A 127 -28.57 -4.42 10.16
N VAL A 128 -28.74 -4.64 11.43
CA VAL A 128 -28.29 -3.78 12.52
C VAL A 128 -27.10 -4.46 13.19
N PHE A 129 -25.92 -3.82 13.13
CA PHE A 129 -24.74 -4.31 13.81
C PHE A 129 -24.47 -3.41 15.04
N ALA A 130 -24.47 -3.99 16.21
CA ALA A 130 -24.11 -3.30 17.46
C ALA A 130 -22.68 -3.65 17.93
N GLY A 131 -21.99 -4.58 17.24
CA GLY A 131 -20.68 -5.09 17.62
C GLY A 131 -19.57 -4.83 16.59
N SER A 132 -18.64 -5.76 16.39
CA SER A 132 -17.56 -5.67 15.41
C SER A 132 -17.76 -6.65 14.25
N ALA A 133 -17.53 -6.18 13.03
CA ALA A 133 -17.57 -7.04 11.83
C ALA A 133 -16.20 -7.08 11.14
N ALA A 134 -15.65 -8.29 10.94
CA ALA A 134 -14.41 -8.51 10.23
C ALA A 134 -14.62 -9.33 8.96
N LEU A 135 -14.43 -8.72 7.79
CA LEU A 135 -14.55 -9.40 6.50
C LEU A 135 -13.14 -9.62 5.91
N GLN A 136 -12.75 -10.90 5.81
CA GLN A 136 -11.44 -11.28 5.28
C GLN A 136 -11.58 -12.04 3.95
N LYS A 137 -10.83 -11.61 2.91
CA LYS A 137 -10.79 -12.26 1.58
C LYS A 137 -12.16 -12.45 0.90
N VAL A 138 -12.97 -11.41 0.86
CA VAL A 138 -14.24 -11.43 0.14
C VAL A 138 -14.02 -10.98 -1.30
N LEU A 139 -14.64 -11.65 -2.30
CA LEU A 139 -14.46 -11.32 -3.72
C LEU A 139 -15.32 -10.13 -4.16
N GLY A 140 -16.49 -9.96 -3.61
CA GLY A 140 -17.35 -8.78 -3.83
C GLY A 140 -18.17 -8.50 -2.57
N VAL A 141 -18.35 -7.24 -2.23
CA VAL A 141 -19.18 -6.83 -1.07
C VAL A 141 -20.13 -5.74 -1.53
N ASP A 142 -21.42 -6.01 -1.46
CA ASP A 142 -22.49 -5.01 -1.59
C ASP A 142 -23.15 -4.83 -0.21
N LEU A 143 -22.85 -3.71 0.42
CA LEU A 143 -23.37 -3.32 1.74
C LEU A 143 -24.39 -2.18 1.62
N SER A 144 -25.06 -2.08 0.48
CA SER A 144 -26.07 -1.06 0.29
C SER A 144 -27.30 -1.32 1.17
N GLY A 145 -27.68 -0.35 1.99
CA GLY A 145 -28.86 -0.44 2.88
C GLY A 145 -28.60 -1.01 4.27
N ILE A 146 -27.34 -1.11 4.70
CA ILE A 146 -27.00 -1.51 6.07
C ILE A 146 -27.06 -0.29 7.00
N ALA A 147 -27.74 -0.44 8.13
CA ALA A 147 -27.69 0.51 9.24
C ALA A 147 -26.65 0.01 10.28
N LEU A 148 -25.66 0.85 10.58
CA LEU A 148 -24.68 0.58 11.63
C LEU A 148 -25.05 1.41 12.86
N SER A 149 -25.21 0.78 14.02
CA SER A 149 -25.45 1.48 15.28
C SER A 149 -24.15 2.00 15.91
N ALA A 150 -24.29 2.90 16.88
CA ALA A 150 -23.15 3.48 17.60
C ALA A 150 -22.23 2.41 18.22
N GLY A 151 -20.91 2.61 18.07
CA GLY A 151 -19.88 1.69 18.59
C GLY A 151 -19.50 0.54 17.68
N THR A 152 -20.04 0.46 16.46
CA THR A 152 -19.69 -0.61 15.51
C THR A 152 -18.31 -0.41 14.89
N VAL A 153 -17.47 -1.46 14.85
CA VAL A 153 -16.19 -1.48 14.16
C VAL A 153 -16.27 -2.44 12.97
N VAL A 154 -16.09 -1.93 11.76
CA VAL A 154 -16.05 -2.76 10.55
C VAL A 154 -14.63 -2.81 9.99
N THR A 155 -14.06 -4.00 9.89
CA THR A 155 -12.72 -4.22 9.32
C THR A 155 -12.84 -5.00 8.01
N LEU A 156 -12.46 -4.39 6.90
CA LEU A 156 -12.44 -5.02 5.57
C LEU A 156 -11.00 -5.32 5.15
N GLY A 157 -10.65 -6.60 5.05
CA GLY A 157 -9.34 -7.07 4.60
C GLY A 157 -9.42 -7.68 3.19
N ARG A 158 -8.57 -7.32 2.26
CA ARG A 158 -8.45 -7.89 0.89
C ARG A 158 -9.79 -8.16 0.19
N THR A 159 -10.50 -7.14 -0.16
CA THR A 159 -11.73 -7.28 -0.95
C THR A 159 -11.51 -6.86 -2.42
N ALA A 160 -12.21 -7.51 -3.35
CA ALA A 160 -12.49 -6.99 -4.69
C ALA A 160 -13.54 -5.86 -4.57
N PRO A 161 -14.22 -5.39 -5.62
CA PRO A 161 -15.04 -4.19 -5.52
C PRO A 161 -15.96 -4.18 -4.29
N VAL A 162 -16.01 -3.04 -3.60
CA VAL A 162 -16.90 -2.81 -2.45
C VAL A 162 -17.84 -1.68 -2.79
N ASP A 163 -19.14 -1.98 -2.81
CA ASP A 163 -20.20 -0.99 -2.90
C ASP A 163 -20.76 -0.75 -1.50
N LEU A 164 -20.51 0.43 -0.96
CA LEU A 164 -20.86 0.80 0.40
C LEU A 164 -21.84 1.97 0.39
N ALA A 165 -23.12 1.70 0.61
CA ALA A 165 -24.13 2.71 0.89
C ALA A 165 -24.64 2.50 2.32
N VAL A 166 -23.93 3.00 3.30
CA VAL A 166 -24.20 2.81 4.72
C VAL A 166 -24.84 4.05 5.32
N VAL A 167 -25.92 3.88 6.05
CA VAL A 167 -26.39 4.87 7.00
C VAL A 167 -25.71 4.57 8.33
N ALA A 168 -24.66 5.31 8.64
CA ALA A 168 -23.91 5.15 9.88
C ALA A 168 -24.33 6.19 10.93
N ASP A 169 -24.57 5.77 12.14
CA ASP A 169 -24.72 6.65 13.29
C ASP A 169 -23.35 7.01 13.89
N LEU A 170 -23.29 8.05 14.69
CA LEU A 170 -22.15 8.92 15.01
C LEU A 170 -20.87 8.30 15.58
N ASP A 171 -20.80 7.02 15.91
CA ASP A 171 -19.64 6.39 16.56
C ASP A 171 -19.06 5.16 15.80
N THR A 172 -19.29 5.06 14.51
CA THR A 172 -18.82 3.91 13.71
C THR A 172 -17.41 4.13 13.17
N ALA A 173 -16.48 3.21 13.46
CA ALA A 173 -15.14 3.18 12.88
C ALA A 173 -15.06 2.13 11.75
N VAL A 174 -14.64 2.54 10.56
CA VAL A 174 -14.44 1.64 9.40
C VAL A 174 -12.97 1.61 9.02
N ALA A 175 -12.32 0.45 9.14
CA ALA A 175 -10.94 0.23 8.74
C ALA A 175 -10.88 -0.58 7.43
N LEU A 176 -10.36 0.02 6.37
CA LEU A 176 -10.29 -0.56 5.03
C LEU A 176 -8.84 -0.85 4.64
N THR A 177 -8.48 -2.12 4.44
CA THR A 177 -7.13 -2.52 4.03
C THR A 177 -7.15 -3.31 2.73
N LYS A 178 -6.36 -2.87 1.73
CA LYS A 178 -6.18 -3.52 0.41
C LYS A 178 -7.47 -3.68 -0.42
N ILE A 179 -8.27 -2.64 -0.52
CA ILE A 179 -9.46 -2.63 -1.38
C ILE A 179 -9.08 -2.24 -2.81
N ARG A 180 -9.62 -2.96 -3.80
CA ARG A 180 -9.28 -2.76 -5.21
C ARG A 180 -10.10 -1.64 -5.86
N VAL A 181 -11.36 -1.53 -5.51
CA VAL A 181 -12.28 -0.46 -5.96
C VAL A 181 -13.26 -0.21 -4.81
N LEU A 182 -13.42 1.03 -4.42
CA LEU A 182 -14.38 1.45 -3.41
C LEU A 182 -15.35 2.46 -4.04
N ASN A 183 -16.62 2.09 -4.18
CA ASN A 183 -17.69 2.98 -4.56
C ASN A 183 -18.43 3.41 -3.28
N LEU A 184 -18.22 4.66 -2.86
CA LEU A 184 -19.00 5.26 -1.79
C LEU A 184 -20.14 6.09 -2.40
N ALA A 185 -21.34 5.52 -2.44
CA ALA A 185 -22.55 6.29 -2.64
C ALA A 185 -23.11 6.64 -1.26
N SER A 186 -22.73 7.78 -0.71
CA SER A 186 -23.09 8.15 0.65
C SER A 186 -24.27 9.12 0.70
N ALA A 187 -25.30 8.75 1.47
CA ALA A 187 -25.94 9.73 2.33
C ALA A 187 -25.12 9.74 3.63
N ALA A 188 -24.01 10.47 3.66
CA ALA A 188 -23.14 10.52 4.83
C ALA A 188 -23.78 11.43 5.90
N ALA A 189 -24.40 10.85 6.89
CA ALA A 189 -24.45 11.46 8.20
C ALA A 189 -23.23 10.92 8.97
N ALA A 190 -22.15 11.73 8.97
CA ALA A 190 -21.00 11.64 9.86
C ALA A 190 -20.40 10.24 10.11
N VAL A 191 -19.51 9.78 9.25
CA VAL A 191 -18.45 8.85 9.64
C VAL A 191 -17.46 9.65 10.51
N THR A 192 -17.46 9.44 11.80
CA THR A 192 -16.60 10.18 12.73
C THR A 192 -15.13 9.71 12.70
N ALA A 193 -14.84 8.51 12.17
CA ALA A 193 -13.48 8.09 11.86
C ALA A 193 -13.46 6.99 10.80
N ALA A 194 -13.24 7.36 9.52
CA ALA A 194 -12.83 6.41 8.49
C ALA A 194 -11.32 6.54 8.28
N THR A 195 -10.56 5.52 8.61
CA THR A 195 -9.14 5.48 8.28
C THR A 195 -8.96 4.74 6.96
N LEU A 196 -8.86 5.52 5.87
CA LEU A 196 -8.53 5.03 4.54
C LEU A 196 -7.01 5.18 4.36
N GLY A 197 -6.28 4.07 4.33
CA GLY A 197 -4.84 4.14 4.16
C GLY A 197 -4.25 2.85 3.60
N PHE A 198 -3.05 2.94 3.08
CA PHE A 198 -2.26 1.76 2.79
C PHE A 198 -1.67 1.23 4.10
N PRO A 199 -1.50 -0.10 4.24
CA PRO A 199 -0.78 -0.64 5.38
C PRO A 199 0.63 -0.04 5.43
N PRO A 200 1.24 0.05 6.62
CA PRO A 200 2.59 0.55 6.77
C PRO A 200 3.57 -0.17 5.83
N ASN A 201 4.34 0.60 5.07
CA ASN A 201 5.36 0.09 4.15
C ASN A 201 6.71 0.70 4.49
N SER A 202 7.76 -0.09 4.30
CA SER A 202 9.12 0.42 4.40
C SER A 202 9.38 1.48 3.31
N PRO A 203 10.16 2.52 3.59
CA PRO A 203 10.53 3.51 2.60
C PRO A 203 11.17 2.89 1.36
N ALA A 204 10.77 3.35 0.18
CA ALA A 204 11.33 2.93 -1.11
C ALA A 204 12.25 4.01 -1.66
N SER A 205 13.51 3.66 -1.91
CA SER A 205 14.53 4.58 -2.44
C SER A 205 14.95 4.17 -3.84
N GLN A 206 15.18 5.17 -4.70
CA GLN A 206 15.73 4.99 -6.04
C GLN A 206 16.72 6.11 -6.36
N ALA A 207 17.81 5.78 -7.02
CA ALA A 207 18.85 6.73 -7.44
C ALA A 207 19.05 6.68 -8.95
N PHE A 208 19.27 7.83 -9.56
CA PHE A 208 19.65 8.03 -10.96
C PHE A 208 21.02 8.71 -10.97
N THR A 209 22.05 8.01 -11.47
CA THR A 209 23.45 8.47 -11.47
C THR A 209 24.04 8.59 -12.86
N SER A 210 23.36 8.08 -13.89
CA SER A 210 23.79 8.20 -15.29
C SER A 210 23.26 9.49 -15.90
N PRO A 211 24.10 10.28 -16.61
CA PRO A 211 23.65 11.47 -17.31
C PRO A 211 22.52 11.21 -18.29
N GLY A 212 21.53 12.09 -18.34
CA GLY A 212 20.40 12.00 -19.24
C GLY A 212 19.07 12.09 -18.55
N ALA A 213 18.01 11.96 -19.33
CA ALA A 213 16.63 11.99 -18.84
C ALA A 213 16.31 10.71 -18.07
N PHE A 214 15.45 10.86 -17.06
CA PHE A 214 14.91 9.75 -16.28
C PHE A 214 13.42 9.92 -16.03
N THR A 215 12.77 8.80 -15.70
CA THR A 215 11.41 8.74 -15.18
C THR A 215 11.42 7.93 -13.90
N TYR A 216 10.94 8.51 -12.82
CA TYR A 216 10.76 7.86 -11.54
C TYR A 216 9.29 7.52 -11.34
N THR A 217 8.95 6.24 -11.20
CA THR A 217 7.61 5.77 -10.85
C THR A 217 7.59 5.46 -9.37
N PHE A 218 6.82 6.23 -8.62
CA PHE A 218 6.76 6.06 -7.17
C PHE A 218 5.59 5.17 -6.73
N PRO A 219 5.72 4.50 -5.57
CA PRO A 219 4.68 3.63 -5.03
C PRO A 219 3.38 4.40 -4.72
N ARG A 220 2.24 3.77 -4.97
CA ARG A 220 0.94 4.40 -4.70
C ARG A 220 0.65 4.61 -3.21
N TRP A 221 1.31 3.86 -2.34
CA TRP A 221 1.13 3.92 -0.90
C TRP A 221 1.86 5.07 -0.21
N CYS A 222 2.80 5.76 -0.89
CA CYS A 222 3.55 6.83 -0.25
C CYS A 222 2.73 8.10 -0.08
N ASP A 223 2.94 8.79 1.04
CA ASP A 223 2.38 10.11 1.34
C ASP A 223 3.40 11.21 1.05
N TYR A 224 4.68 10.91 1.25
CA TYR A 224 5.79 11.84 1.05
C TYR A 224 6.83 11.28 0.09
N ILE A 225 7.50 12.19 -0.62
CA ILE A 225 8.64 11.87 -1.47
C ILE A 225 9.73 12.89 -1.21
N ASP A 226 10.88 12.44 -0.69
CA ASP A 226 12.09 13.24 -0.68
C ASP A 226 12.69 13.22 -2.08
N VAL A 227 12.99 14.40 -2.59
CA VAL A 227 13.63 14.62 -3.87
C VAL A 227 14.95 15.33 -3.60
N VAL A 228 16.06 14.68 -3.94
CA VAL A 228 17.41 15.21 -3.73
C VAL A 228 18.15 15.20 -5.05
N ALA A 229 18.67 16.33 -5.45
CA ALA A 229 19.43 16.48 -6.68
C ALA A 229 20.82 17.05 -6.41
N LEU A 230 21.79 16.61 -7.17
CA LEU A 230 23.16 17.09 -7.20
C LEU A 230 23.57 17.34 -8.65
N GLY A 231 24.03 18.55 -8.98
CA GLY A 231 24.53 18.91 -10.30
C GLY A 231 25.84 18.22 -10.66
N GLY A 232 26.21 18.21 -11.93
CA GLY A 232 27.52 17.74 -12.38
C GLY A 232 28.63 18.70 -11.96
N GLY A 233 29.83 18.19 -11.64
CA GLY A 233 30.98 18.99 -11.31
C GLY A 233 31.65 19.67 -12.53
N ALA A 234 32.35 20.78 -12.35
CA ALA A 234 33.17 21.42 -13.38
C ALA A 234 34.46 20.62 -13.63
N SER A 235 35.05 20.75 -14.81
CA SER A 235 36.40 20.24 -15.05
C SER A 235 37.47 21.09 -14.35
N GLY A 236 38.61 20.48 -14.13
CA GLY A 236 39.78 21.24 -13.71
C GLY A 236 40.36 22.10 -14.85
N GLN A 237 41.14 23.11 -14.52
CA GLN A 237 41.87 23.92 -15.46
C GLN A 237 43.15 23.19 -15.95
N THR A 238 43.52 23.39 -17.19
CA THR A 238 44.77 22.89 -17.75
C THR A 238 45.94 23.66 -17.18
N GLY A 239 47.08 23.02 -16.97
CA GLY A 239 48.31 23.68 -16.54
C GLY A 239 48.94 24.58 -17.61
N ASP A 240 49.98 25.36 -17.23
CA ASP A 240 50.75 26.21 -18.13
C ASP A 240 51.91 25.43 -18.71
N GLY A 241 52.09 25.46 -20.03
CA GLY A 241 53.20 24.82 -20.71
C GLY A 241 54.49 25.63 -20.78
N ALA A 242 54.51 26.86 -20.24
CA ALA A 242 55.67 27.75 -20.32
C ALA A 242 56.35 27.99 -18.94
N LEU A 243 55.59 28.18 -17.86
CA LEU A 243 56.06 28.59 -16.57
C LEU A 243 55.91 27.51 -15.50
N ASN A 244 55.63 26.30 -15.84
CA ASN A 244 55.41 25.18 -14.91
C ASN A 244 54.34 25.43 -13.85
N ARG A 245 53.31 26.21 -14.16
CA ARG A 245 52.23 26.55 -13.22
C ARG A 245 51.11 25.52 -13.35
N GLN A 246 50.61 25.08 -12.21
CA GLN A 246 49.48 24.16 -12.15
C GLN A 246 48.17 24.87 -12.48
N GLY A 247 47.27 24.18 -13.14
CA GLY A 247 45.88 24.56 -13.26
C GLY A 247 45.13 24.39 -11.92
N LYS A 248 44.06 25.15 -11.75
CA LYS A 248 43.18 25.04 -10.58
C LYS A 248 42.18 23.88 -10.72
N GLY A 249 41.74 23.33 -9.60
CA GLY A 249 40.67 22.36 -9.59
C GLY A 249 39.33 22.96 -9.98
N GLY A 250 38.44 22.16 -10.54
CA GLY A 250 37.02 22.50 -10.83
C GLY A 250 36.17 22.52 -9.57
N ARG A 251 35.10 23.31 -9.59
CA ARG A 251 34.10 23.35 -8.51
C ARG A 251 33.16 22.15 -8.63
N ALA A 252 32.70 21.67 -7.48
CA ALA A 252 31.66 20.62 -7.41
C ALA A 252 30.29 21.16 -7.83
N GLY A 253 29.40 20.25 -8.20
CA GLY A 253 27.96 20.51 -8.36
C GLY A 253 27.30 20.94 -7.06
N GLN A 254 26.23 21.71 -7.19
CA GLN A 254 25.44 22.18 -6.05
C GLN A 254 24.32 21.18 -5.73
N TRP A 255 23.91 21.18 -4.47
CA TRP A 255 22.78 20.40 -3.98
C TRP A 255 21.48 21.20 -4.06
N ALA A 256 20.37 20.47 -4.33
CA ALA A 256 19.01 20.96 -4.16
C ALA A 256 18.16 19.84 -3.58
N MET A 257 17.33 20.17 -2.59
CA MET A 257 16.54 19.16 -1.86
C MET A 257 15.15 19.70 -1.57
N ALA A 258 14.16 18.82 -1.64
CA ALA A 258 12.79 19.13 -1.25
C ALA A 258 12.07 17.86 -0.78
N THR A 259 11.12 18.02 0.13
CA THR A 259 10.13 16.99 0.47
C THR A 259 8.79 17.42 -0.09
N VAL A 260 8.16 16.56 -0.87
CA VAL A 260 6.86 16.80 -1.48
C VAL A 260 5.82 15.86 -0.92
N GLN A 261 4.61 16.36 -0.70
CA GLN A 261 3.49 15.63 -0.12
C GLN A 261 2.43 15.37 -1.19
N ARG A 262 1.93 14.15 -1.26
CA ARG A 262 0.80 13.80 -2.12
C ARG A 262 -0.50 14.39 -1.57
N GLY A 263 -1.39 14.75 -2.47
CA GLY A 263 -2.64 15.44 -2.12
C GLY A 263 -2.47 16.94 -1.84
N ASN A 264 -1.26 17.40 -1.56
CA ASN A 264 -0.93 18.83 -1.39
C ASN A 264 -0.08 19.39 -2.55
N HIS A 265 1.14 18.87 -2.70
CA HIS A 265 2.07 19.27 -3.76
C HIS A 265 1.89 18.46 -5.04
N ILE A 266 1.50 17.20 -4.92
CA ILE A 266 1.33 16.26 -6.04
C ILE A 266 -0.09 15.71 -5.98
N ALA A 267 -0.85 15.84 -7.07
CA ALA A 267 -2.18 15.24 -7.16
C ALA A 267 -2.11 13.70 -7.06
N TRP A 268 -3.11 13.08 -6.45
CA TRP A 268 -3.16 11.62 -6.27
C TRP A 268 -3.17 10.83 -7.59
N SER A 269 -3.58 11.46 -8.68
CA SER A 269 -3.57 10.89 -10.04
C SER A 269 -2.18 10.80 -10.66
N VAL A 270 -1.20 11.57 -10.17
CA VAL A 270 0.18 11.55 -10.66
C VAL A 270 0.87 10.30 -10.12
N THR A 271 1.57 9.58 -10.98
CA THR A 271 2.28 8.34 -10.65
C THR A 271 3.78 8.39 -10.97
N GLN A 272 4.22 9.44 -11.64
CA GLN A 272 5.60 9.55 -12.13
C GLN A 272 6.13 10.96 -11.95
N LEU A 273 7.43 11.05 -11.67
CA LEU A 273 8.23 12.26 -11.73
C LEU A 273 9.27 12.09 -12.83
N THR A 274 9.65 13.19 -13.48
CA THR A 274 10.64 13.18 -14.55
C THR A 274 11.76 14.16 -14.23
N GLY A 275 12.88 14.03 -14.91
CA GLY A 275 13.99 14.93 -14.74
C GLY A 275 15.18 14.58 -15.60
N THR A 276 16.30 15.23 -15.31
CA THR A 276 17.56 14.96 -15.98
C THR A 276 18.71 14.93 -14.98
N VAL A 277 19.62 13.99 -15.15
CA VAL A 277 20.92 13.99 -14.48
C VAL A 277 21.91 14.77 -15.34
N GLY A 278 22.47 15.83 -14.77
CA GLY A 278 23.45 16.69 -15.45
C GLY A 278 24.79 15.98 -15.64
N PRO A 279 25.38 15.97 -16.83
CA PRO A 279 26.75 15.54 -17.02
C PRO A 279 27.74 16.47 -16.34
N GLY A 280 28.91 15.94 -15.96
CA GLY A 280 30.03 16.75 -15.57
C GLY A 280 30.65 17.55 -16.73
N GLY A 281 31.39 18.59 -16.42
CA GLY A 281 32.14 19.36 -17.41
C GLY A 281 33.15 18.48 -18.14
N ALA A 282 33.15 18.54 -19.46
CA ALA A 282 34.15 17.84 -20.27
C ALA A 282 35.58 18.30 -19.92
N GLN A 283 36.57 17.48 -20.20
CA GLN A 283 37.96 17.82 -19.95
C GLN A 283 38.32 19.18 -20.54
N ALA A 284 39.06 20.03 -19.81
CA ALA A 284 39.45 21.36 -20.22
C ALA A 284 40.26 21.36 -21.56
N PRO A 285 40.24 22.45 -22.35
CA PRO A 285 41.02 22.56 -23.58
C PRO A 285 42.51 22.38 -23.31
N ASN A 286 43.26 21.81 -24.29
CA ASN A 286 44.71 21.67 -24.20
C ASN A 286 45.40 22.96 -24.62
N SER A 287 45.26 24.00 -23.82
CA SER A 287 45.95 25.31 -24.01
C SER A 287 46.46 25.77 -22.66
N ASP A 288 47.40 26.75 -22.65
CA ASP A 288 47.91 27.31 -21.38
C ASP A 288 46.78 27.91 -20.56
N PHE A 289 46.66 27.41 -19.34
CA PHE A 289 45.53 27.70 -18.47
C PHE A 289 44.15 27.54 -19.13
N GLY A 290 44.02 26.58 -20.01
CA GLY A 290 42.77 26.24 -20.66
C GLY A 290 41.62 26.15 -19.60
N GLY A 291 40.61 27.00 -19.75
CA GLY A 291 39.58 27.21 -18.74
C GLY A 291 38.74 25.93 -18.50
N PRO A 292 38.14 25.81 -17.33
CA PRO A 292 37.29 24.70 -17.03
C PRO A 292 36.00 24.73 -17.87
N ASN A 293 35.50 23.55 -18.21
CA ASN A 293 34.12 23.39 -18.68
C ASN A 293 33.21 23.21 -17.47
N ASN A 294 32.15 23.96 -17.43
CA ASN A 294 31.16 23.87 -16.34
C ASN A 294 30.41 22.54 -16.38
N GLY A 295 30.02 22.05 -15.21
CA GLY A 295 29.04 20.98 -15.09
C GLY A 295 27.65 21.45 -15.47
N THR A 296 26.77 20.51 -15.75
CA THR A 296 25.37 20.78 -16.08
C THR A 296 24.47 20.56 -14.87
N ALA A 297 23.41 21.31 -14.79
CA ALA A 297 22.41 21.15 -13.72
C ALA A 297 21.71 19.78 -13.81
N SER A 298 21.43 19.18 -12.65
CA SER A 298 20.48 18.10 -12.51
C SER A 298 19.13 18.67 -12.12
N THR A 299 18.05 18.11 -12.69
CA THR A 299 16.69 18.60 -12.44
C THR A 299 15.75 17.45 -12.07
N ALA A 300 14.73 17.77 -11.27
CA ALA A 300 13.59 16.89 -11.00
C ALA A 300 12.31 17.72 -11.10
N THR A 301 11.44 17.38 -12.04
CA THR A 301 10.16 18.05 -12.25
C THR A 301 9.07 17.32 -11.48
N VAL A 302 8.42 18.04 -10.60
CA VAL A 302 7.34 17.57 -9.74
C VAL A 302 6.05 18.29 -10.14
N PRO A 303 5.09 17.62 -10.80
CA PRO A 303 3.82 18.22 -11.17
C PRO A 303 3.08 18.78 -9.95
N GLY A 304 2.75 20.07 -10.00
CA GLY A 304 2.09 20.79 -8.89
C GLY A 304 3.04 21.49 -7.89
N TYR A 305 4.30 21.09 -7.85
CA TYR A 305 5.34 21.75 -7.01
C TYR A 305 6.29 22.60 -7.84
N GLY A 306 6.67 22.14 -9.03
CA GLY A 306 7.64 22.81 -9.90
C GLY A 306 8.86 21.96 -10.21
N THR A 307 9.92 22.59 -10.70
CA THR A 307 11.18 21.92 -11.02
C THR A 307 12.25 22.25 -10.00
N LEU A 308 12.72 21.24 -9.29
CA LEU A 308 13.89 21.30 -8.42
C LEU A 308 15.14 21.29 -9.31
N THR A 309 16.01 22.29 -9.17
CA THR A 309 17.22 22.44 -9.97
C THR A 309 18.45 22.50 -9.08
N ALA A 310 19.35 21.55 -9.26
CA ALA A 310 20.68 21.53 -8.66
C ALA A 310 21.70 21.98 -9.70
N ASN A 311 22.25 23.17 -9.56
CA ASN A 311 23.15 23.75 -10.55
C ASN A 311 24.46 22.95 -10.66
N GLY A 312 25.01 22.88 -11.85
CA GLY A 312 26.36 22.31 -12.06
C GLY A 312 27.46 23.18 -11.43
N GLY A 313 28.61 22.57 -11.18
CA GLY A 313 29.82 23.27 -10.78
C GLY A 313 30.23 24.31 -11.83
N ASN A 314 30.55 25.50 -11.41
CA ASN A 314 30.88 26.61 -12.29
C ASN A 314 32.29 27.15 -11.97
N GLY A 315 33.18 27.08 -12.95
CA GLY A 315 34.54 27.61 -12.82
C GLY A 315 35.47 26.72 -11.99
N THR A 316 36.53 27.37 -11.49
CA THR A 316 37.54 26.71 -10.66
C THR A 316 37.38 27.06 -9.19
N VAL A 317 38.02 26.29 -8.33
CA VAL A 317 38.24 26.68 -6.93
C VAL A 317 39.17 27.91 -6.86
N ASP A 318 39.09 28.63 -5.74
CA ASP A 318 39.83 29.87 -5.63
C ASP A 318 41.35 29.64 -5.59
N SER A 319 41.77 28.54 -5.01
CA SER A 319 43.18 28.15 -4.94
C SER A 319 43.35 26.62 -4.95
N GLY A 320 44.52 26.16 -5.38
CA GLY A 320 44.88 24.75 -5.35
C GLY A 320 44.47 23.99 -6.60
N ARG A 321 45.06 22.81 -6.74
CA ARG A 321 44.88 21.93 -7.87
C ARG A 321 43.75 20.92 -7.68
N ASN A 322 43.47 20.58 -6.46
CA ASN A 322 42.45 19.56 -6.17
C ASN A 322 41.07 20.04 -6.62
N GLY A 323 40.35 19.12 -7.27
CA GLY A 323 38.94 19.35 -7.58
C GLY A 323 38.12 19.34 -6.29
N GLU A 324 37.09 20.16 -6.24
CA GLU A 324 36.19 20.24 -5.10
C GLU A 324 35.33 19.01 -4.99
N GLY A 325 35.20 18.43 -3.77
CA GLY A 325 34.27 17.38 -3.49
C GLY A 325 32.85 17.91 -3.26
N ALA A 326 31.84 17.22 -3.74
CA ALA A 326 30.45 17.65 -3.53
C ALA A 326 29.96 17.47 -2.06
N GLY A 327 30.71 16.71 -1.26
CA GLY A 327 30.34 16.44 0.13
C GLY A 327 29.08 15.59 0.26
N SER A 328 28.49 15.57 1.46
CA SER A 328 27.25 14.83 1.74
C SER A 328 26.19 15.76 2.31
N GLN A 329 24.93 15.45 2.06
CA GLN A 329 23.79 16.17 2.60
C GLN A 329 22.80 15.18 3.25
N THR A 330 22.07 15.65 4.26
CA THR A 330 21.09 14.84 4.96
C THR A 330 19.70 15.48 4.84
N LEU A 331 18.71 14.66 4.45
CA LEU A 331 17.31 15.05 4.41
C LEU A 331 16.48 13.98 5.12
N ASN A 332 15.64 14.38 6.07
CA ASN A 332 14.75 13.49 6.83
C ASN A 332 15.44 12.22 7.35
N GLY A 333 16.63 12.41 7.96
CA GLY A 333 17.41 11.32 8.55
C GLY A 333 18.15 10.41 7.55
N THR A 334 18.03 10.65 6.24
CA THR A 334 18.76 9.92 5.20
C THR A 334 19.91 10.75 4.66
N THR A 335 21.13 10.19 4.67
CA THR A 335 22.33 10.84 4.15
C THR A 335 22.55 10.46 2.69
N TYR A 336 22.75 11.46 1.85
CA TYR A 336 23.07 11.35 0.43
C TYR A 336 24.54 11.77 0.25
N THR A 337 25.34 10.88 -0.32
CA THR A 337 26.79 11.07 -0.43
C THR A 337 27.15 11.56 -1.82
N GLY A 338 27.83 12.69 -1.88
CA GLY A 338 28.45 13.20 -3.09
C GLY A 338 29.89 12.73 -3.25
N GLY A 339 30.49 13.02 -4.39
CA GLY A 339 31.86 12.65 -4.71
C GLY A 339 32.88 13.36 -3.81
N ALA A 340 33.90 12.64 -3.39
CA ALA A 340 35.05 13.21 -2.67
C ALA A 340 35.87 14.19 -3.56
N ALA A 341 36.74 15.01 -2.99
CA ALA A 341 37.67 15.83 -3.72
C ALA A 341 38.55 15.01 -4.66
N ALA A 342 38.70 15.45 -5.91
CA ALA A 342 39.62 14.85 -6.86
C ALA A 342 41.04 15.33 -6.59
N THR A 343 41.94 14.39 -6.38
CA THR A 343 43.36 14.69 -6.13
C THR A 343 44.22 14.17 -7.26
N GLY A 344 45.38 14.74 -7.47
CA GLY A 344 46.31 14.26 -8.49
C GLY A 344 46.39 15.20 -9.70
N ASN A 345 47.14 14.78 -10.72
CA ASN A 345 47.40 15.56 -11.89
C ASN A 345 46.32 15.32 -12.96
N GLY A 346 45.43 16.29 -13.16
CA GLY A 346 44.38 16.18 -14.17
C GLY A 346 43.42 14.99 -13.92
N SER A 347 43.30 14.56 -12.67
CA SER A 347 42.38 13.45 -12.33
C SER A 347 40.93 13.90 -12.52
N PRO A 348 40.05 12.99 -13.03
CA PRO A 348 38.65 13.30 -13.13
C PRO A 348 38.01 13.48 -11.75
N GLY A 349 36.91 14.20 -11.70
CA GLY A 349 36.07 14.35 -10.51
C GLY A 349 35.50 13.01 -10.04
N ASN A 350 35.40 12.84 -8.74
CA ASN A 350 34.75 11.65 -8.15
C ASN A 350 33.23 11.76 -8.25
N PRO A 351 32.55 10.77 -8.76
CA PRO A 351 31.08 10.76 -8.83
C PRO A 351 30.44 10.51 -7.44
N PRO A 352 29.23 11.05 -7.25
CA PRO A 352 28.57 12.03 -8.11
C PRO A 352 28.97 13.47 -7.79
N GLY A 353 28.97 14.34 -8.78
CA GLY A 353 29.04 15.78 -8.66
C GLY A 353 30.39 16.40 -8.32
N GLY A 354 31.47 15.61 -8.16
CA GLY A 354 32.78 16.13 -7.83
C GLY A 354 33.43 16.89 -8.99
N GLY A 355 34.17 17.97 -8.69
CA GLY A 355 34.98 18.73 -9.65
C GLY A 355 36.26 17.99 -10.03
N GLY A 356 36.72 18.14 -11.27
CA GLY A 356 37.99 17.58 -11.76
C GLY A 356 39.20 18.29 -11.20
N ALA A 357 40.33 17.58 -11.01
CA ALA A 357 41.60 18.20 -10.59
C ALA A 357 42.27 19.01 -11.71
N GLY A 358 42.98 20.04 -11.36
CA GLY A 358 43.79 20.82 -12.28
C GLY A 358 44.97 20.02 -12.83
N GLY A 359 45.40 20.36 -14.03
CA GLY A 359 46.56 19.74 -14.67
C GLY A 359 47.88 20.35 -14.16
N ASN A 360 48.98 19.59 -14.25
CA ASN A 360 50.31 20.11 -14.00
C ASN A 360 50.73 21.08 -15.13
N GLY A 361 51.50 22.08 -14.74
CA GLY A 361 52.28 22.86 -15.66
C GLY A 361 53.49 22.09 -16.14
N GLY A 362 54.18 22.67 -17.10
CA GLY A 362 55.41 22.15 -17.67
C GLY A 362 56.23 23.25 -18.36
N ILE A 363 57.22 22.87 -19.09
CA ILE A 363 58.07 23.73 -19.93
C ILE A 363 58.02 23.24 -21.35
N PHE A 364 58.36 24.16 -22.28
CA PHE A 364 58.42 23.84 -23.75
C PHE A 364 57.07 23.23 -24.27
N GLY A 365 55.95 23.77 -23.84
CA GLY A 365 54.64 23.30 -24.27
C GLY A 365 54.14 22.04 -23.59
N SER A 366 54.96 21.41 -22.75
CA SER A 366 54.57 20.24 -21.97
C SER A 366 53.60 20.65 -20.85
N ARG A 367 52.37 20.17 -20.86
CA ARG A 367 51.34 20.40 -19.81
C ARG A 367 50.38 19.25 -19.74
N THR A 368 49.66 19.15 -18.65
CA THR A 368 48.55 18.22 -18.46
C THR A 368 47.23 18.96 -18.49
N ARG A 369 46.26 18.42 -19.19
CA ARG A 369 44.89 18.92 -19.20
C ARG A 369 44.27 18.73 -17.81
N GLY A 370 43.39 19.65 -17.42
CA GLY A 370 42.56 19.47 -16.24
C GLY A 370 41.59 18.30 -16.43
N GLY A 371 41.30 17.55 -15.37
CA GLY A 371 40.41 16.41 -15.37
C GLY A 371 38.96 16.82 -15.65
N ALA A 372 38.17 15.95 -16.27
CA ALA A 372 36.76 16.15 -16.43
C ALA A 372 36.02 16.22 -15.07
N GLY A 373 34.95 16.95 -14.99
CA GLY A 373 34.05 16.91 -13.82
C GLY A 373 33.21 15.59 -13.81
N ALA A 374 32.75 15.21 -12.64
CA ALA A 374 31.87 14.05 -12.51
C ALA A 374 30.40 14.40 -12.81
N ALA A 375 29.65 13.43 -13.30
CA ALA A 375 28.20 13.56 -13.46
C ALA A 375 27.52 13.79 -12.10
N GLY A 376 26.38 14.48 -12.11
CA GLY A 376 25.50 14.63 -10.97
C GLY A 376 24.73 13.36 -10.63
N ALA A 377 23.73 13.51 -9.76
CA ALA A 377 22.79 12.44 -9.43
C ALA A 377 21.45 13.01 -8.95
N VAL A 378 20.42 12.19 -9.02
CA VAL A 378 19.10 12.49 -8.43
C VAL A 378 18.63 11.27 -7.66
N TRP A 379 18.16 11.48 -6.44
CA TRP A 379 17.64 10.45 -5.55
C TRP A 379 16.21 10.77 -5.16
N PHE A 380 15.44 9.72 -5.03
CA PHE A 380 14.08 9.75 -4.51
C PHE A 380 13.94 8.78 -3.35
N ARG A 381 13.19 9.17 -2.34
CA ARG A 381 12.78 8.31 -1.23
C ARG A 381 11.30 8.54 -0.96
N ALA A 382 10.49 7.53 -1.26
CA ALA A 382 9.06 7.53 -1.03
C ALA A 382 8.76 6.88 0.33
N TYR A 383 7.91 7.51 1.16
CA TYR A 383 7.55 7.00 2.50
C TYR A 383 6.17 7.50 2.93
N GLN A 384 5.67 6.91 4.04
CA GLN A 384 4.41 7.28 4.71
C GLN A 384 4.68 8.15 5.91
#